data_1616f7bbb1cddfb26cd98cb72078df13
#
_entry.id   1616f7bbb1cddfb26cd98cb72078df13
#
_cell.length_a   1.000
_cell.length_b   1.000
_cell.length_c   1.000
_cell.angle_alpha   90.00
_cell.angle_beta   90.00
_cell.angle_gamma   90.00
#
_symmetry.space_group_name_H-M   'P 1'
#
loop_
_entity.id
_entity.type
_entity.pdbx_description
1 polymer ?
#
loop_
_entity_poly.entity_id
_entity_poly.type
_entity_poly.pdbx_seq_one_letter_code
_entity_poly.pdbx_strand_id
1 'polypeptide(L)'
;LRSEFIYFAHALNGVASVGKVKGSYLDEGVFKIEKDFNNLRFSRVLTNYFFDEANPLAKSEGANVSDSTFKVFEIMGMNEAEDEYLIEITSMLLSEALTPIMPIYSPDGPPSGFGWGQVSPSKSRIKGVFNYEKNTDFEVEYVIESAPSYSYEAEDVADPRNVNVNIRYSFIEMPKNDFEPREANQSIGYFSERITDLTSTDITPYKDLIGKWNLKKKNPNEELSEPIKPITFWIENTTPYELRDYIKEGVLAWNIAFEAAGFINALEVKIQPDDAEWDAGDIRYNVLRWTSSPDPVFGGYGPSFTNPRTGEIIGADIM
;
A
#
# COMPACT_ATOMS: atom_id res chain seq x y z
N LEU A 1 4.99 -24.87 -0.38
CA LEU A 1 5.21 -23.44 -0.42
C LEU A 1 4.14 -22.73 0.41
N ARG A 2 4.53 -21.84 1.28
CA ARG A 2 3.68 -20.83 1.91
C ARG A 2 4.49 -19.54 1.93
N SER A 3 4.03 -18.51 1.25
CA SER A 3 4.70 -17.20 1.20
C SER A 3 3.66 -16.11 1.42
N GLU A 4 4.00 -15.12 2.24
CA GLU A 4 3.16 -13.96 2.51
C GLU A 4 3.76 -12.71 1.90
N PHE A 5 2.89 -11.84 1.40
CA PHE A 5 3.24 -10.57 0.76
C PHE A 5 2.32 -9.48 1.28
N ILE A 6 2.86 -8.29 1.42
CA ILE A 6 2.07 -7.08 1.60
C ILE A 6 1.66 -6.60 0.21
N TYR A 7 0.44 -6.11 0.05
CA TYR A 7 0.06 -5.47 -1.20
C TYR A 7 -0.60 -4.12 -0.94
N PHE A 8 -0.40 -3.23 -1.89
CA PHE A 8 -1.08 -1.95 -1.97
C PHE A 8 -1.66 -1.76 -3.36
N ALA A 9 -2.86 -1.19 -3.42
CA ALA A 9 -3.50 -0.79 -4.66
C ALA A 9 -3.72 0.72 -4.63
N HIS A 10 -3.19 1.45 -5.60
CA HIS A 10 -3.34 2.89 -5.68
C HIS A 10 -3.61 3.38 -7.10
N ALA A 11 -4.33 4.49 -7.21
CA ALA A 11 -4.67 5.08 -8.48
C ALA A 11 -3.47 5.83 -9.10
N LEU A 12 -3.12 5.53 -10.35
CA LEU A 12 -2.11 6.27 -11.10
C LEU A 12 -2.66 7.48 -11.83
N ASN A 13 -3.94 7.43 -12.17
CA ASN A 13 -4.76 8.54 -12.62
C ASN A 13 -6.10 8.46 -11.90
N GLY A 14 -6.92 9.46 -12.08
CA GLY A 14 -8.22 9.46 -11.43
C GLY A 14 -9.24 10.30 -12.18
N VAL A 15 -10.42 10.37 -11.58
CA VAL A 15 -11.49 11.26 -11.95
C VAL A 15 -11.71 12.17 -10.74
N ALA A 16 -11.17 13.38 -10.79
CA ALA A 16 -11.13 14.31 -9.65
C ALA A 16 -12.53 14.70 -9.19
N SER A 17 -13.46 14.90 -10.14
CA SER A 17 -14.85 15.24 -9.88
C SER A 17 -15.61 14.21 -9.03
N VAL A 18 -15.11 12.97 -8.93
CA VAL A 18 -15.70 11.91 -8.09
C VAL A 18 -14.80 11.50 -6.91
N GLY A 19 -13.81 12.33 -6.61
CA GLY A 19 -12.93 12.13 -5.45
C GLY A 19 -11.91 10.99 -5.62
N LYS A 20 -11.72 10.48 -6.82
CA LYS A 20 -10.64 9.54 -7.15
C LYS A 20 -9.53 10.31 -7.84
N VAL A 21 -8.46 10.56 -7.13
CA VAL A 21 -7.32 11.32 -7.64
C VAL A 21 -6.09 10.44 -7.74
N LYS A 22 -5.11 10.86 -8.52
CA LYS A 22 -3.80 10.20 -8.59
C LYS A 22 -3.26 10.00 -7.17
N GLY A 23 -2.76 8.81 -6.88
CA GLY A 23 -2.20 8.43 -5.59
C GLY A 23 -3.21 8.02 -4.52
N SER A 24 -4.52 8.14 -4.77
CA SER A 24 -5.52 7.61 -3.83
C SER A 24 -5.27 6.14 -3.57
N TYR A 25 -5.18 5.73 -2.32
CA TYR A 25 -5.20 4.34 -1.93
C TYR A 25 -6.60 3.77 -2.14
N LEU A 26 -6.64 2.59 -2.71
CA LEU A 26 -7.87 1.86 -2.96
C LEU A 26 -8.01 0.70 -1.97
N ASP A 27 -6.91 0.02 -1.69
CA ASP A 27 -6.88 -1.15 -0.82
C ASP A 27 -5.46 -1.47 -0.39
N GLU A 28 -5.34 -2.13 0.76
CA GLU A 28 -4.08 -2.64 1.29
C GLU A 28 -4.31 -3.91 2.11
N GLY A 29 -3.26 -4.68 2.34
CA GLY A 29 -3.35 -5.86 3.20
C GLY A 29 -2.24 -6.85 2.99
N VAL A 30 -2.44 -8.02 3.56
CA VAL A 30 -1.56 -9.17 3.39
C VAL A 30 -2.29 -10.25 2.62
N PHE A 31 -1.64 -10.83 1.65
CA PHE A 31 -2.08 -12.07 1.05
C PHE A 31 -1.01 -13.15 1.18
N LYS A 32 -1.45 -14.39 1.17
CA LYS A 32 -0.59 -15.56 1.15
C LYS A 32 -0.80 -16.38 -0.10
N ILE A 33 0.27 -17.04 -0.53
CA ILE A 33 0.26 -18.01 -1.62
C ILE A 33 0.59 -19.37 -1.01
N GLU A 34 -0.29 -20.34 -1.20
CA GLU A 34 -0.11 -21.71 -0.71
C GLU A 34 -0.23 -22.70 -1.87
N LYS A 35 0.71 -23.66 -1.92
CA LYS A 35 0.63 -24.78 -2.86
C LYS A 35 -0.38 -25.81 -2.34
N ASP A 36 -1.36 -26.14 -3.18
CA ASP A 36 -2.37 -27.15 -2.94
C ASP A 36 -2.41 -28.11 -4.15
N PHE A 37 -1.72 -29.24 -4.04
CA PHE A 37 -1.50 -30.17 -5.13
C PHE A 37 -0.92 -29.48 -6.37
N ASN A 38 -1.64 -29.45 -7.49
CA ASN A 38 -1.24 -28.80 -8.74
C ASN A 38 -1.73 -27.36 -8.87
N ASN A 39 -2.10 -26.72 -7.76
CA ASN A 39 -2.61 -25.36 -7.75
C ASN A 39 -1.84 -24.47 -6.78
N LEU A 40 -1.85 -23.17 -7.07
CA LEU A 40 -1.50 -22.11 -6.10
C LEU A 40 -2.77 -21.38 -5.67
N ARG A 41 -3.00 -21.36 -4.38
CA ARG A 41 -4.14 -20.67 -3.76
C ARG A 41 -3.66 -19.30 -3.25
N PHE A 42 -4.37 -18.27 -3.65
CA PHE A 42 -4.15 -16.89 -3.21
C PHE A 42 -5.24 -16.52 -2.22
N SER A 43 -4.87 -16.23 -1.00
CA SER A 43 -5.81 -15.91 0.07
C SER A 43 -5.41 -14.61 0.76
N ARG A 44 -6.38 -13.72 0.96
CA ARG A 44 -6.22 -12.56 1.83
C ARG A 44 -6.15 -13.03 3.27
N VAL A 45 -5.16 -12.55 4.00
CA VAL A 45 -4.92 -12.90 5.40
C VAL A 45 -5.54 -11.84 6.31
N LEU A 46 -6.27 -12.26 7.31
CA LEU A 46 -6.80 -11.37 8.31
C LEU A 46 -5.72 -11.06 9.35
N THR A 47 -5.25 -9.81 9.39
CA THR A 47 -4.13 -9.37 10.24
C THR A 47 -4.55 -8.79 11.58
N ASN A 48 -5.84 -8.59 11.80
CA ASN A 48 -6.38 -7.93 13.01
C ASN A 48 -6.35 -8.82 14.26
N TYR A 49 -6.04 -10.10 14.10
CA TYR A 49 -6.00 -11.06 15.19
C TYR A 49 -4.63 -11.71 15.29
N PHE A 50 -4.20 -11.90 16.52
CA PHE A 50 -2.94 -12.56 16.86
C PHE A 50 -3.20 -13.71 17.80
N PHE A 51 -2.43 -14.78 17.64
CA PHE A 51 -2.40 -15.93 18.55
C PHE A 51 -0.94 -16.15 18.96
N ASP A 52 -0.67 -16.07 20.26
CA ASP A 52 0.65 -16.41 20.78
C ASP A 52 0.88 -17.92 20.63
N GLU A 53 1.80 -18.32 19.80
CA GLU A 53 2.12 -19.73 19.52
C GLU A 53 2.53 -20.51 20.78
N ALA A 54 3.08 -19.83 21.79
CA ALA A 54 3.42 -20.44 23.07
C ALA A 54 2.20 -20.72 23.94
N ASN A 55 1.04 -20.14 23.65
CA ASN A 55 -0.19 -20.31 24.41
C ASN A 55 -0.98 -21.53 23.91
N PRO A 56 -1.52 -22.39 24.80
CA PRO A 56 -2.35 -23.52 24.38
C PRO A 56 -3.56 -23.14 23.49
N LEU A 57 -4.10 -21.93 23.62
CA LEU A 57 -5.20 -21.42 22.80
C LEU A 57 -4.81 -21.22 21.33
N ALA A 58 -3.52 -21.12 20.99
CA ALA A 58 -3.06 -21.07 19.62
C ALA A 58 -3.50 -22.28 18.78
N LYS A 59 -3.76 -23.43 19.43
CA LYS A 59 -4.31 -24.61 18.75
C LYS A 59 -5.73 -24.41 18.21
N SER A 60 -6.42 -23.37 18.67
CA SER A 60 -7.73 -22.96 18.16
C SER A 60 -7.66 -21.83 17.13
N GLU A 61 -6.46 -21.47 16.70
CA GLU A 61 -6.28 -20.52 15.60
C GLU A 61 -7.13 -20.94 14.38
N GLY A 62 -7.86 -20.00 13.83
CA GLY A 62 -8.76 -20.27 12.69
C GLY A 62 -10.13 -20.84 13.06
N ALA A 63 -10.43 -21.17 14.33
CA ALA A 63 -11.73 -21.73 14.70
C ALA A 63 -12.91 -20.79 14.37
N ASN A 64 -12.69 -19.45 14.53
CA ASN A 64 -13.70 -18.43 14.25
C ASN A 64 -13.11 -17.24 13.44
N VAL A 65 -11.94 -17.42 12.85
CA VAL A 65 -11.25 -16.45 12.00
C VAL A 65 -11.00 -17.13 10.66
N SER A 66 -11.34 -16.47 9.56
CA SER A 66 -11.24 -17.07 8.23
C SER A 66 -10.48 -16.14 7.30
N ASP A 67 -9.43 -16.69 6.70
CA ASP A 67 -8.82 -16.08 5.52
C ASP A 67 -9.74 -16.21 4.30
N SER A 68 -9.61 -15.30 3.35
CA SER A 68 -10.46 -15.28 2.15
C SER A 68 -9.67 -15.69 0.92
N THR A 69 -9.92 -16.89 0.40
CA THR A 69 -9.35 -17.31 -0.89
C THR A 69 -10.05 -16.55 -2.01
N PHE A 70 -9.30 -15.69 -2.71
CA PHE A 70 -9.86 -14.88 -3.79
C PHE A 70 -9.49 -15.40 -5.18
N LYS A 71 -8.46 -16.27 -5.28
CA LYS A 71 -8.08 -16.88 -6.56
C LYS A 71 -7.35 -18.21 -6.35
N VAL A 72 -7.52 -19.10 -7.31
CA VAL A 72 -6.78 -20.38 -7.42
C VAL A 72 -6.29 -20.49 -8.85
N PHE A 73 -5.00 -20.79 -9.02
CA PHE A 73 -4.36 -20.93 -10.32
C PHE A 73 -3.78 -22.33 -10.47
N GLU A 74 -3.98 -22.94 -11.63
CA GLU A 74 -3.29 -24.16 -12.00
C GLU A 74 -1.81 -23.87 -12.26
N ILE A 75 -0.93 -24.74 -11.75
CA ILE A 75 0.51 -24.67 -12.01
C ILE A 75 0.74 -25.22 -13.43
N MET A 76 1.13 -24.33 -14.34
CA MET A 76 1.42 -24.63 -15.74
C MET A 76 2.82 -25.23 -15.94
N GLY A 77 3.73 -24.95 -15.02
CA GLY A 77 5.09 -25.46 -15.03
C GLY A 77 5.79 -25.16 -13.73
N MET A 78 6.90 -25.83 -13.49
CA MET A 78 7.77 -25.61 -12.36
C MET A 78 9.23 -25.87 -12.77
N ASN A 79 10.18 -25.29 -12.04
CA ASN A 79 11.60 -25.59 -12.23
C ASN A 79 11.97 -26.97 -11.63
N GLU A 80 13.19 -27.45 -11.90
CA GLU A 80 13.69 -28.75 -11.41
C GLU A 80 13.76 -28.82 -9.87
N ALA A 81 13.98 -27.68 -9.19
CA ALA A 81 14.04 -27.61 -7.74
C ALA A 81 12.65 -27.58 -7.06
N GLU A 82 11.57 -27.49 -7.84
CA GLU A 82 10.17 -27.35 -7.38
C GLU A 82 9.91 -26.16 -6.42
N ASP A 83 10.67 -25.08 -6.56
CA ASP A 83 10.56 -23.86 -5.75
C ASP A 83 10.07 -22.64 -6.54
N GLU A 84 10.06 -22.71 -7.89
CA GLU A 84 9.50 -21.71 -8.78
C GLU A 84 8.33 -22.30 -9.59
N TYR A 85 7.25 -21.53 -9.72
CA TYR A 85 6.02 -21.99 -10.37
C TYR A 85 5.57 -21.00 -11.43
N LEU A 86 5.18 -21.51 -12.58
CA LEU A 86 4.57 -20.73 -13.65
C LEU A 86 3.05 -20.81 -13.55
N ILE A 87 2.38 -19.66 -13.47
CA ILE A 87 0.92 -19.53 -13.45
C ILE A 87 0.46 -18.41 -14.38
N GLU A 88 -0.80 -18.46 -14.81
CA GLU A 88 -1.45 -17.42 -15.61
C GLU A 88 -2.34 -16.56 -14.73
N ILE A 89 -1.99 -15.26 -14.54
CA ILE A 89 -2.65 -14.36 -13.59
C ILE A 89 -3.53 -13.30 -14.24
N THR A 90 -3.63 -13.23 -15.57
CA THR A 90 -4.35 -12.17 -16.30
C THR A 90 -5.79 -12.03 -15.81
N SER A 91 -6.47 -13.16 -15.58
CA SER A 91 -7.86 -13.15 -15.12
C SER A 91 -8.04 -12.53 -13.73
N MET A 92 -7.01 -12.53 -12.89
CA MET A 92 -7.00 -11.84 -11.59
C MET A 92 -6.82 -10.34 -11.79
N LEU A 93 -5.84 -9.96 -12.60
CA LEU A 93 -5.48 -8.56 -12.82
C LEU A 93 -6.54 -7.79 -13.62
N LEU A 94 -7.28 -8.45 -14.55
CA LEU A 94 -8.33 -7.80 -15.34
C LEU A 94 -9.73 -7.89 -14.69
N SER A 95 -9.78 -8.11 -13.39
CA SER A 95 -11.02 -8.17 -12.61
C SER A 95 -10.84 -7.49 -11.25
N GLU A 96 -11.91 -7.37 -10.49
CA GLU A 96 -11.88 -6.84 -9.11
C GLU A 96 -11.51 -7.91 -8.07
N ALA A 97 -10.84 -8.99 -8.46
CA ALA A 97 -10.49 -10.08 -7.55
C ALA A 97 -9.51 -9.66 -6.44
N LEU A 98 -8.55 -8.78 -6.77
CA LEU A 98 -7.59 -8.26 -5.80
C LEU A 98 -8.20 -7.15 -4.95
N THR A 99 -8.90 -6.22 -5.58
CA THR A 99 -9.34 -4.97 -4.97
C THR A 99 -10.64 -4.51 -5.60
N PRO A 100 -11.64 -4.16 -4.81
CA PRO A 100 -12.83 -3.48 -5.33
C PRO A 100 -12.43 -2.12 -5.92
N ILE A 101 -12.62 -1.94 -7.22
CA ILE A 101 -12.35 -0.67 -7.92
C ILE A 101 -13.55 0.25 -7.77
N MET A 102 -14.72 -0.37 -7.81
CA MET A 102 -15.99 0.33 -7.68
C MET A 102 -16.28 0.64 -6.22
N PRO A 103 -16.78 1.84 -5.90
CA PRO A 103 -17.19 2.13 -4.54
C PRO A 103 -18.29 1.15 -4.09
N ILE A 104 -18.09 0.59 -2.91
CA ILE A 104 -19.16 -0.17 -2.24
C ILE A 104 -20.21 0.86 -1.81
N TYR A 105 -21.36 0.85 -2.46
CA TYR A 105 -22.43 1.76 -2.11
C TYR A 105 -23.01 1.42 -0.72
N SER A 106 -23.24 2.48 0.07
CA SER A 106 -24.04 2.38 1.30
C SER A 106 -25.44 1.85 0.98
N PRO A 107 -26.11 1.16 1.93
CA PRO A 107 -27.52 0.78 1.80
C PRO A 107 -28.47 1.94 1.46
N ASP A 108 -28.06 3.17 1.78
CA ASP A 108 -28.83 4.40 1.49
C ASP A 108 -28.73 4.87 0.03
N GLY A 109 -28.05 4.10 -0.83
CA GLY A 109 -27.90 4.36 -2.27
C GLY A 109 -26.61 5.10 -2.65
N PRO A 110 -26.37 5.28 -3.95
CA PRO A 110 -25.20 6.00 -4.42
C PRO A 110 -25.31 7.48 -4.00
N PRO A 111 -24.17 8.12 -3.66
CA PRO A 111 -24.17 9.57 -3.46
C PRO A 111 -24.72 10.25 -4.72
N SER A 112 -25.48 11.32 -4.53
CA SER A 112 -25.99 12.13 -5.64
C SER A 112 -24.81 12.60 -6.50
N GLY A 113 -24.74 12.22 -7.76
CA GLY A 113 -23.66 12.61 -8.64
C GLY A 113 -23.31 11.56 -9.69
N PHE A 114 -22.02 11.44 -9.97
CA PHE A 114 -21.48 10.54 -10.98
C PHE A 114 -21.72 9.07 -10.59
N GLY A 115 -22.41 8.34 -11.45
CA GLY A 115 -22.63 6.89 -11.28
C GLY A 115 -21.56 6.09 -12.00
N TRP A 116 -20.87 5.21 -11.28
CA TRP A 116 -19.95 4.26 -11.86
C TRP A 116 -20.70 3.10 -12.53
N GLY A 117 -20.15 2.58 -13.63
CA GLY A 117 -20.63 1.36 -14.29
C GLY A 117 -20.01 0.09 -13.69
N GLN A 118 -19.56 -0.81 -14.54
CA GLN A 118 -18.90 -2.06 -14.18
C GLN A 118 -17.57 -2.16 -14.90
N VAL A 119 -16.60 -2.85 -14.29
CA VAL A 119 -15.33 -3.15 -14.95
C VAL A 119 -15.59 -4.05 -16.15
N SER A 120 -15.07 -3.64 -17.31
CA SER A 120 -15.08 -4.40 -18.56
C SER A 120 -13.75 -5.14 -18.76
N PRO A 121 -13.64 -6.43 -18.47
CA PRO A 121 -12.39 -7.16 -18.66
C PRO A 121 -11.90 -7.17 -20.12
N SER A 122 -12.84 -7.14 -21.08
CA SER A 122 -12.52 -7.17 -22.51
C SER A 122 -11.94 -5.87 -23.06
N LYS A 123 -12.18 -4.74 -22.37
CA LYS A 123 -11.63 -3.41 -22.70
C LYS A 123 -10.45 -3.03 -21.82
N SER A 124 -10.30 -3.69 -20.67
CA SER A 124 -9.21 -3.46 -19.73
C SER A 124 -7.93 -4.15 -20.19
N ARG A 125 -6.78 -3.65 -19.76
CA ARG A 125 -5.48 -4.22 -20.15
C ARG A 125 -4.42 -4.04 -19.09
N ILE A 126 -3.46 -4.96 -19.04
CA ILE A 126 -2.20 -4.80 -18.29
C ILE A 126 -1.31 -3.85 -19.11
N LYS A 127 -0.91 -2.72 -18.52
CA LYS A 127 -0.05 -1.72 -19.15
C LYS A 127 1.42 -2.02 -18.96
N GLY A 128 1.79 -2.55 -17.79
CA GLY A 128 3.17 -2.81 -17.46
C GLY A 128 3.32 -3.77 -16.28
N VAL A 129 4.49 -4.37 -16.21
CA VAL A 129 4.97 -5.17 -15.09
C VAL A 129 6.36 -4.67 -14.76
N PHE A 130 6.58 -4.27 -13.51
CA PHE A 130 7.83 -3.70 -13.05
C PHE A 130 8.36 -4.55 -11.91
N ASN A 131 9.54 -5.11 -12.11
CA ASN A 131 10.23 -5.91 -11.10
C ASN A 131 11.31 -5.08 -10.45
N TYR A 132 11.12 -4.79 -9.17
CA TYR A 132 12.12 -4.16 -8.33
C TYR A 132 12.73 -5.19 -7.35
N GLU A 133 13.74 -4.79 -6.61
CA GLU A 133 14.42 -5.70 -5.68
C GLU A 133 13.52 -6.22 -4.55
N LYS A 134 12.56 -5.40 -4.10
CA LYS A 134 11.70 -5.69 -2.94
C LYS A 134 10.21 -5.75 -3.26
N ASN A 135 9.83 -5.42 -4.47
CA ASN A 135 8.44 -5.47 -4.90
C ASN A 135 8.31 -5.74 -6.40
N THR A 136 7.16 -6.26 -6.76
CA THR A 136 6.72 -6.35 -8.16
C THR A 136 5.43 -5.58 -8.30
N ASP A 137 5.39 -4.68 -9.28
CA ASP A 137 4.24 -3.84 -9.57
C ASP A 137 3.57 -4.26 -10.88
N PHE A 138 2.24 -4.24 -10.86
CA PHE A 138 1.39 -4.41 -12.04
C PHE A 138 0.59 -3.13 -12.27
N GLU A 139 0.79 -2.52 -13.43
CA GLU A 139 -0.07 -1.43 -13.87
C GLU A 139 -1.19 -1.96 -14.75
N VAL A 140 -2.43 -1.68 -14.35
CA VAL A 140 -3.62 -2.12 -15.05
C VAL A 140 -4.49 -0.92 -15.40
N GLU A 141 -4.86 -0.80 -16.67
CA GLU A 141 -5.87 0.14 -17.12
C GLU A 141 -7.22 -0.58 -17.14
N TYR A 142 -8.11 -0.15 -16.25
CA TYR A 142 -9.48 -0.61 -16.24
C TYR A 142 -10.37 0.33 -17.04
N VAL A 143 -11.26 -0.25 -17.80
CA VAL A 143 -12.37 0.48 -18.44
C VAL A 143 -13.63 0.14 -17.69
N ILE A 144 -14.26 1.18 -17.15
CA ILE A 144 -15.54 1.08 -16.44
C ILE A 144 -16.62 1.47 -17.42
N GLU A 145 -17.52 0.56 -17.72
CA GLU A 145 -18.57 0.74 -18.71
C GLU A 145 -19.96 0.60 -18.13
N SER A 146 -20.98 0.94 -18.92
CA SER A 146 -22.40 0.79 -18.53
C SER A 146 -22.82 1.64 -17.34
N ALA A 147 -22.26 2.85 -17.22
CA ALA A 147 -22.70 3.81 -16.21
C ALA A 147 -24.22 4.04 -16.28
N PRO A 148 -24.89 4.23 -15.15
CA PRO A 148 -26.31 4.52 -15.13
C PRO A 148 -26.65 5.75 -15.98
N SER A 149 -27.84 5.77 -16.58
CA SER A 149 -28.29 6.85 -17.47
C SER A 149 -28.42 8.23 -16.81
N TYR A 150 -28.33 8.30 -15.49
CA TYR A 150 -28.34 9.53 -14.71
C TYR A 150 -26.96 10.04 -14.31
N SER A 151 -25.88 9.41 -14.84
CA SER A 151 -24.51 9.91 -14.62
C SER A 151 -24.36 11.29 -15.23
N TYR A 152 -23.90 12.25 -14.43
CA TYR A 152 -23.63 13.59 -14.90
C TYR A 152 -22.38 13.62 -15.79
N GLU A 153 -22.36 14.55 -16.75
CA GLU A 153 -21.14 14.93 -17.40
C GLU A 153 -20.16 15.48 -16.35
N ALA A 154 -18.99 14.91 -16.27
CA ALA A 154 -17.89 15.41 -15.47
C ALA A 154 -16.89 16.09 -16.42
N GLU A 155 -16.43 17.29 -16.07
CA GLU A 155 -15.53 18.07 -16.95
C GLU A 155 -14.18 17.36 -17.20
N ASP A 156 -13.80 16.47 -16.28
CA ASP A 156 -12.57 15.67 -16.33
C ASP A 156 -12.76 14.27 -16.93
N VAL A 157 -13.96 13.97 -17.50
CA VAL A 157 -14.28 12.71 -18.16
C VAL A 157 -14.82 12.95 -19.54
N ALA A 158 -14.15 12.42 -20.56
CA ALA A 158 -14.55 12.61 -21.95
C ALA A 158 -15.89 11.97 -22.30
N ASP A 159 -16.18 10.80 -21.75
CA ASP A 159 -17.44 10.06 -21.92
C ASP A 159 -17.73 9.22 -20.67
N PRO A 160 -18.75 9.56 -19.86
CA PRO A 160 -19.05 8.83 -18.63
C PRO A 160 -19.54 7.39 -18.86
N ARG A 161 -19.86 7.01 -20.10
CA ARG A 161 -20.22 5.63 -20.45
C ARG A 161 -19.02 4.68 -20.48
N ASN A 162 -17.80 5.23 -20.63
CA ASN A 162 -16.54 4.47 -20.65
C ASN A 162 -15.46 5.28 -19.96
N VAL A 163 -15.16 4.97 -18.72
CA VAL A 163 -14.17 5.69 -17.91
C VAL A 163 -12.92 4.85 -17.73
N ASN A 164 -11.75 5.39 -18.04
CA ASN A 164 -10.48 4.70 -17.87
C ASN A 164 -9.85 5.08 -16.53
N VAL A 165 -9.54 4.07 -15.73
CA VAL A 165 -8.82 4.21 -14.46
C VAL A 165 -7.59 3.32 -14.48
N ASN A 166 -6.41 3.91 -14.21
CA ASN A 166 -5.17 3.15 -14.10
C ASN A 166 -4.87 2.89 -12.62
N ILE A 167 -4.65 1.63 -12.30
CA ILE A 167 -4.32 1.19 -10.94
C ILE A 167 -2.97 0.50 -10.98
N ARG A 168 -2.14 0.80 -9.97
CA ARG A 168 -0.91 0.06 -9.70
C ARG A 168 -1.15 -0.82 -8.49
N TYR A 169 -0.85 -2.09 -8.65
CA TYR A 169 -0.79 -3.09 -7.59
C TYR A 169 0.66 -3.35 -7.26
N SER A 170 1.08 -3.07 -6.05
CA SER A 170 2.43 -3.33 -5.57
C SER A 170 2.42 -4.54 -4.65
N PHE A 171 3.11 -5.60 -5.04
CA PHE A 171 3.31 -6.83 -4.26
C PHE A 171 4.68 -6.78 -3.62
N ILE A 172 4.71 -6.58 -2.30
CA ILE A 172 5.90 -6.26 -1.54
C ILE A 172 6.32 -7.47 -0.71
N GLU A 173 7.60 -7.79 -0.74
CA GLU A 173 8.17 -8.83 0.13
C GLU A 173 7.93 -8.48 1.59
N MET A 174 7.41 -9.45 2.37
CA MET A 174 7.24 -9.27 3.81
C MET A 174 8.59 -8.98 4.45
N PRO A 175 8.77 -7.85 5.18
CA PRO A 175 10.04 -7.51 5.81
C PRO A 175 10.52 -8.61 6.77
N LYS A 176 11.79 -8.96 6.65
CA LYS A 176 12.49 -9.89 7.55
C LYS A 176 13.62 -9.10 8.21
N ASN A 177 13.31 -8.43 9.30
CA ASN A 177 14.23 -7.57 10.02
C ASN A 177 14.01 -7.67 11.53
N ASP A 178 14.72 -6.86 12.28
CA ASP A 178 14.69 -6.77 13.73
C ASP A 178 13.83 -5.59 14.24
N PHE A 179 12.78 -5.23 13.51
CA PHE A 179 11.84 -4.20 13.92
C PHE A 179 11.08 -4.62 15.18
N GLU A 180 11.02 -3.72 16.16
CA GLU A 180 10.25 -3.90 17.38
C GLU A 180 8.99 -3.05 17.34
N PRO A 181 7.80 -3.66 17.30
CA PRO A 181 6.53 -2.94 17.40
C PRO A 181 6.44 -2.11 18.67
N ARG A 182 5.75 -0.99 18.60
CA ARG A 182 5.49 -0.13 19.75
C ARG A 182 4.01 0.13 19.92
N GLU A 183 3.52 -0.08 21.14
CA GLU A 183 2.13 0.22 21.48
C GLU A 183 1.88 1.73 21.55
N ALA A 184 0.70 2.16 21.10
CA ALA A 184 0.26 3.53 21.17
C ALA A 184 0.01 3.96 22.63
N ASN A 185 0.36 5.21 22.93
CA ASN A 185 -0.05 5.84 24.18
C ASN A 185 -1.37 6.58 23.94
N GLN A 186 -2.39 6.27 24.71
CA GLN A 186 -3.73 6.86 24.58
C GLN A 186 -3.78 8.38 24.74
N SER A 187 -2.74 8.98 25.35
CA SER A 187 -2.65 10.44 25.54
C SER A 187 -2.15 11.17 24.28
N ILE A 188 -1.70 10.45 23.26
CA ILE A 188 -1.12 11.00 22.03
C ILE A 188 -1.78 10.36 20.84
N GLY A 189 -2.16 11.14 19.83
CA GLY A 189 -2.71 10.62 18.58
C GLY A 189 -1.59 10.03 17.71
N TYR A 190 -1.81 8.80 17.23
CA TYR A 190 -0.96 8.10 16.27
C TYR A 190 -1.81 7.49 15.16
N PHE A 191 -1.23 7.32 13.98
CA PHE A 191 -1.71 6.31 13.06
C PHE A 191 -1.23 4.96 13.58
N SER A 192 -2.13 4.00 13.71
CA SER A 192 -1.83 2.70 14.33
C SER A 192 -2.60 1.56 13.70
N GLU A 193 -1.98 0.38 13.74
CA GLU A 193 -2.58 -0.90 13.40
C GLU A 193 -3.14 -1.56 14.68
N ARG A 194 -4.44 -1.86 14.69
CA ARG A 194 -5.04 -2.55 15.83
C ARG A 194 -4.96 -4.05 15.67
N ILE A 195 -4.34 -4.70 16.65
CA ILE A 195 -4.25 -6.17 16.73
C ILE A 195 -4.90 -6.64 18.02
N THR A 196 -5.80 -7.61 17.91
CA THR A 196 -6.44 -8.26 19.08
C THR A 196 -5.76 -9.59 19.35
N ASP A 197 -5.19 -9.74 20.53
CA ASP A 197 -4.60 -11.01 20.99
C ASP A 197 -5.70 -11.93 21.52
N LEU A 198 -6.08 -12.93 20.72
CA LEU A 198 -7.12 -13.90 21.08
C LEU A 198 -6.63 -14.97 22.07
N THR A 199 -5.36 -14.97 22.42
CA THR A 199 -4.78 -15.81 23.48
C THR A 199 -4.67 -15.08 24.82
N SER A 200 -4.86 -13.75 24.84
CA SER A 200 -4.84 -12.95 26.05
C SER A 200 -6.07 -13.22 26.93
N THR A 201 -5.85 -13.22 28.24
CA THR A 201 -6.92 -13.24 29.27
C THR A 201 -7.21 -11.84 29.83
N ASP A 202 -6.59 -10.80 29.27
CA ASP A 202 -6.80 -9.42 29.70
C ASP A 202 -8.20 -8.91 29.32
N ILE A 203 -8.70 -7.96 30.11
CA ILE A 203 -9.99 -7.31 29.84
C ILE A 203 -9.94 -6.52 28.51
N THR A 204 -8.76 -6.00 28.15
CA THR A 204 -8.51 -5.29 26.90
C THR A 204 -7.44 -6.02 26.11
N PRO A 205 -7.82 -7.07 25.33
CA PRO A 205 -6.85 -7.92 24.63
C PRO A 205 -6.29 -7.31 23.34
N TYR A 206 -6.64 -6.07 23.04
CA TYR A 206 -6.15 -5.40 21.83
C TYR A 206 -4.97 -4.48 22.14
N LYS A 207 -4.10 -4.35 21.13
CA LYS A 207 -2.96 -3.46 21.12
C LYS A 207 -3.05 -2.61 19.86
N ASP A 208 -2.86 -1.31 20.00
CA ASP A 208 -2.72 -0.38 18.90
C ASP A 208 -1.21 -0.18 18.66
N LEU A 209 -0.69 -0.74 17.57
CA LEU A 209 0.71 -0.64 17.18
C LEU A 209 0.92 0.61 16.34
N ILE A 210 1.75 1.54 16.79
CA ILE A 210 1.96 2.81 16.08
C ILE A 210 2.72 2.59 14.77
N GLY A 211 2.32 3.34 13.74
CA GLY A 211 3.08 3.46 12.51
C GLY A 211 4.41 4.18 12.78
N LYS A 212 5.55 3.51 12.64
CA LYS A 212 6.86 4.10 12.83
C LYS A 212 7.92 3.54 11.91
N TRP A 213 8.93 4.36 11.62
CA TRP A 213 10.11 3.94 10.89
C TRP A 213 11.02 3.04 11.74
N ASN A 214 11.72 2.10 11.11
CA ASN A 214 12.78 1.30 11.75
C ASN A 214 14.07 2.11 11.86
N LEU A 215 14.09 3.08 12.80
CA LEU A 215 15.27 3.89 13.06
C LEU A 215 16.07 3.31 14.22
N LYS A 216 17.36 3.08 14.00
CA LYS A 216 18.32 2.64 15.01
C LYS A 216 19.52 3.57 15.04
N LYS A 217 19.93 3.94 16.24
CA LYS A 217 21.12 4.79 16.43
C LYS A 217 22.38 4.06 15.97
N LYS A 218 23.24 4.75 15.24
CA LYS A 218 24.57 4.29 14.88
C LYS A 218 25.44 4.09 16.13
N ASN A 219 25.30 5.01 17.11
CA ASN A 219 25.94 4.95 18.41
C ASN A 219 24.86 4.87 19.50
N PRO A 220 24.42 3.67 19.92
CA PRO A 220 23.27 3.51 20.85
C PRO A 220 23.46 4.18 22.22
N ASN A 221 24.71 4.36 22.66
CA ASN A 221 25.06 4.91 23.98
C ASN A 221 25.12 6.45 23.99
N GLU A 222 25.03 7.10 22.83
CA GLU A 222 25.04 8.56 22.73
C GLU A 222 23.62 9.10 22.90
N GLU A 223 23.47 10.22 23.60
CA GLU A 223 22.19 10.90 23.73
C GLU A 223 21.64 11.30 22.36
N LEU A 224 22.52 11.82 21.49
CA LEU A 224 22.23 12.22 20.10
C LEU A 224 23.15 11.43 19.17
N SER A 225 22.56 10.73 18.19
CA SER A 225 23.32 9.94 17.21
C SER A 225 22.65 10.00 15.84
N GLU A 226 23.43 9.90 14.78
CA GLU A 226 22.88 9.60 13.47
C GLU A 226 22.18 8.22 13.47
N PRO A 227 21.14 8.02 12.65
CA PRO A 227 20.62 6.69 12.41
C PRO A 227 21.60 5.85 11.58
N ILE A 228 21.55 4.53 11.71
CA ILE A 228 22.31 3.61 10.84
C ILE A 228 21.92 3.84 9.37
N LYS A 229 20.62 4.03 9.12
CA LYS A 229 20.05 4.34 7.80
C LYS A 229 19.07 5.52 7.98
N PRO A 230 19.34 6.67 7.37
CA PRO A 230 18.40 7.79 7.40
C PRO A 230 17.17 7.50 6.56
N ILE A 231 16.07 8.18 6.86
CA ILE A 231 14.87 8.21 6.03
C ILE A 231 15.18 9.19 4.88
N THR A 232 15.39 8.64 3.68
CA THR A 232 15.68 9.47 2.51
C THR A 232 14.42 9.67 1.70
N PHE A 233 14.03 10.93 1.50
CA PHE A 233 12.99 11.32 0.55
C PHE A 233 13.60 11.84 -0.74
N TRP A 234 12.99 11.48 -1.87
CA TRP A 234 13.39 11.90 -3.19
C TRP A 234 12.34 12.83 -3.79
N ILE A 235 12.73 14.05 -4.12
CA ILE A 235 11.88 14.96 -4.89
C ILE A 235 11.83 14.44 -6.32
N GLU A 236 10.65 14.06 -6.79
CA GLU A 236 10.43 13.56 -8.15
C GLU A 236 10.87 14.59 -9.19
N ASN A 237 11.50 14.16 -10.26
CA ASN A 237 12.03 15.06 -11.30
C ASN A 237 10.95 15.85 -12.06
N THR A 238 9.68 15.44 -11.95
CA THR A 238 8.51 16.19 -12.46
C THR A 238 8.16 17.42 -11.61
N THR A 239 8.75 17.57 -10.41
CA THR A 239 8.49 18.71 -9.54
C THR A 239 9.05 20.00 -10.14
N PRO A 240 8.28 21.11 -10.22
CA PRO A 240 8.76 22.40 -10.71
C PRO A 240 10.04 22.85 -9.99
N TYR A 241 11.02 23.33 -10.77
CA TYR A 241 12.34 23.66 -10.25
C TYR A 241 12.30 24.72 -9.13
N GLU A 242 11.43 25.70 -9.26
CA GLU A 242 11.25 26.80 -8.31
C GLU A 242 10.68 26.36 -6.95
N LEU A 243 10.08 25.17 -6.86
CA LEU A 243 9.48 24.65 -5.63
C LEU A 243 10.35 23.64 -4.89
N ARG A 244 11.38 23.08 -5.55
CA ARG A 244 12.20 22.00 -4.98
C ARG A 244 12.89 22.36 -3.71
N ASP A 245 13.43 23.57 -3.61
CA ASP A 245 14.14 24.05 -2.40
C ASP A 245 13.17 24.23 -1.23
N TYR A 246 11.98 24.78 -1.46
CA TYR A 246 10.96 24.92 -0.42
C TYR A 246 10.46 23.58 0.10
N ILE A 247 10.23 22.62 -0.78
CA ILE A 247 9.84 21.26 -0.40
C ILE A 247 10.94 20.61 0.42
N LYS A 248 12.19 20.74 0.00
CA LYS A 248 13.36 20.23 0.72
C LYS A 248 13.46 20.81 2.12
N GLU A 249 13.35 22.13 2.25
CA GLU A 249 13.40 22.82 3.56
C GLU A 249 12.25 22.34 4.46
N GLY A 250 11.03 22.21 3.92
CA GLY A 250 9.86 21.75 4.67
C GLY A 250 10.06 20.36 5.24
N VAL A 251 10.61 19.44 4.46
CA VAL A 251 10.89 18.06 4.93
C VAL A 251 12.02 18.06 5.95
N LEU A 252 13.11 18.77 5.68
CA LEU A 252 14.27 18.80 6.60
C LEU A 252 13.94 19.47 7.94
N ALA A 253 12.95 20.36 8.01
CA ALA A 253 12.50 20.97 9.27
C ALA A 253 12.04 19.93 10.30
N TRP A 254 11.57 18.77 9.87
CA TRP A 254 11.20 17.66 10.77
C TRP A 254 12.41 17.06 11.52
N ASN A 255 13.65 17.29 11.08
CA ASN A 255 14.83 16.86 11.84
C ASN A 255 14.85 17.41 13.26
N ILE A 256 14.26 18.57 13.52
CA ILE A 256 14.12 19.14 14.87
C ILE A 256 13.35 18.17 15.78
N ALA A 257 12.29 17.54 15.29
CA ALA A 257 11.53 16.55 16.05
C ALA A 257 12.31 15.25 16.26
N PHE A 258 13.09 14.83 15.27
CA PHE A 258 13.96 13.66 15.39
C PHE A 258 15.14 13.91 16.36
N GLU A 259 15.69 15.12 16.40
CA GLU A 259 16.72 15.50 17.39
C GLU A 259 16.16 15.42 18.81
N ALA A 260 14.94 15.90 19.05
CA ALA A 260 14.27 15.73 20.34
C ALA A 260 14.04 14.25 20.71
N ALA A 261 13.97 13.34 19.71
CA ALA A 261 13.89 11.90 19.90
C ALA A 261 15.27 11.21 19.97
N GLY A 262 16.36 11.98 19.89
CA GLY A 262 17.73 11.49 20.00
C GLY A 262 18.41 11.12 18.68
N PHE A 263 17.90 11.57 17.53
CA PHE A 263 18.46 11.31 16.22
C PHE A 263 18.83 12.62 15.50
N ILE A 264 20.10 12.80 15.15
CA ILE A 264 20.54 13.87 14.24
C ILE A 264 20.54 13.34 12.80
N ASN A 265 20.24 14.22 11.84
CA ASN A 265 20.23 13.87 10.41
C ASN A 265 19.36 12.64 10.11
N ALA A 266 18.22 12.51 10.77
CA ALA A 266 17.31 11.40 10.57
C ALA A 266 16.65 11.42 9.19
N LEU A 267 16.38 12.63 8.67
CA LEU A 267 15.81 12.85 7.35
C LEU A 267 16.85 13.42 6.38
N GLU A 268 16.90 12.84 5.20
CA GLU A 268 17.62 13.34 4.04
C GLU A 268 16.67 13.62 2.90
N VAL A 269 16.96 14.65 2.10
CA VAL A 269 16.22 14.94 0.88
C VAL A 269 17.17 15.02 -0.30
N LYS A 270 16.86 14.24 -1.32
CA LYS A 270 17.58 14.17 -2.60
C LYS A 270 16.65 14.53 -3.75
N ILE A 271 17.20 14.87 -4.90
CA ILE A 271 16.45 15.12 -6.13
C ILE A 271 16.63 13.89 -7.02
N GLN A 272 15.54 13.37 -7.56
CA GLN A 272 15.57 12.27 -8.52
C GLN A 272 16.31 12.73 -9.79
N PRO A 273 17.35 12.01 -10.22
CA PRO A 273 18.01 12.27 -11.48
C PRO A 273 17.05 12.12 -12.67
N ASP A 274 17.24 12.91 -13.72
CA ASP A 274 16.41 12.80 -14.94
C ASP A 274 16.64 11.48 -15.70
N ASP A 275 17.78 10.83 -15.48
CA ASP A 275 18.17 9.53 -16.02
C ASP A 275 18.01 8.37 -15.01
N ALA A 276 17.23 8.57 -13.95
CA ALA A 276 17.00 7.53 -12.96
C ALA A 276 16.32 6.31 -13.59
N GLU A 277 16.89 5.13 -13.35
CA GLU A 277 16.35 3.84 -13.81
C GLU A 277 15.24 3.28 -12.88
N TRP A 278 14.79 4.07 -11.91
CA TRP A 278 13.75 3.74 -10.94
C TRP A 278 12.66 4.82 -10.92
N ASP A 279 11.48 4.45 -10.52
CA ASP A 279 10.34 5.37 -10.32
C ASP A 279 9.74 5.22 -8.91
N ALA A 280 8.69 5.98 -8.62
CA ALA A 280 7.99 5.95 -7.35
C ALA A 280 7.31 4.60 -7.01
N GLY A 281 7.28 3.66 -7.93
CA GLY A 281 6.80 2.29 -7.65
C GLY A 281 7.83 1.43 -6.93
N ASP A 282 9.11 1.78 -6.97
CA ASP A 282 10.15 1.05 -6.25
C ASP A 282 10.10 1.40 -4.75
N ILE A 283 9.62 0.47 -3.92
CA ILE A 283 9.40 0.68 -2.47
C ILE A 283 10.69 1.07 -1.70
N ARG A 284 11.86 0.93 -2.30
CA ARG A 284 13.13 1.35 -1.69
C ARG A 284 13.31 2.86 -1.64
N TYR A 285 12.51 3.61 -2.41
CA TYR A 285 12.57 5.06 -2.52
C TYR A 285 11.29 5.69 -1.99
N ASN A 286 11.41 6.58 -1.00
CA ASN A 286 10.29 7.41 -0.58
C ASN A 286 10.25 8.62 -1.49
N VAL A 287 9.15 8.88 -2.15
CA VAL A 287 9.08 9.89 -3.21
C VAL A 287 8.13 11.04 -2.83
N LEU A 288 8.63 12.27 -3.00
CA LEU A 288 7.84 13.49 -2.93
C LEU A 288 7.41 13.83 -4.36
N ARG A 289 6.12 13.68 -4.64
CA ARG A 289 5.56 13.77 -5.98
C ARG A 289 4.81 15.07 -6.15
N TRP A 290 4.91 15.63 -7.34
CA TRP A 290 4.11 16.77 -7.74
C TRP A 290 3.06 16.35 -8.75
N THR A 291 1.80 16.72 -8.51
CA THR A 291 0.70 16.44 -9.43
C THR A 291 -0.06 17.72 -9.74
N SER A 292 -0.47 17.86 -11.00
CA SER A 292 -1.48 18.84 -11.41
C SER A 292 -2.81 18.11 -11.60
N SER A 293 -3.85 18.62 -10.98
CA SER A 293 -5.20 18.07 -11.08
C SER A 293 -6.20 19.20 -11.31
N PRO A 294 -7.22 19.01 -12.16
CA PRO A 294 -8.38 19.89 -12.12
C PRO A 294 -9.06 19.74 -10.77
N ASP A 295 -9.46 20.86 -10.16
CA ASP A 295 -10.13 20.91 -8.85
C ASP A 295 -9.55 19.96 -7.78
N PRO A 296 -8.28 20.17 -7.36
CA PRO A 296 -7.67 19.27 -6.40
C PRO A 296 -8.43 19.28 -5.07
N VAL A 297 -8.81 18.08 -4.60
CA VAL A 297 -9.56 17.91 -3.34
C VAL A 297 -8.72 18.09 -2.09
N PHE A 298 -7.40 18.20 -2.24
CA PHE A 298 -6.44 18.40 -1.14
C PHE A 298 -5.20 19.18 -1.65
N GLY A 299 -4.51 19.83 -0.73
CA GLY A 299 -3.23 20.53 -1.00
C GLY A 299 -2.00 19.66 -0.83
N GLY A 300 -2.14 18.50 -0.19
CA GLY A 300 -1.10 17.50 0.01
C GLY A 300 -1.67 16.24 0.62
N TYR A 301 -1.12 15.08 0.25
CA TYR A 301 -1.53 13.77 0.74
C TYR A 301 -0.29 12.90 0.94
N GLY A 302 -0.09 12.41 2.15
CA GLY A 302 1.13 11.70 2.55
C GLY A 302 0.86 10.32 3.13
N PRO A 303 0.51 9.34 2.29
CA PRO A 303 0.33 7.97 2.75
C PRO A 303 1.68 7.31 3.06
N SER A 304 1.67 6.36 3.99
CA SER A 304 2.78 5.44 4.25
C SER A 304 2.39 4.02 3.94
N PHE A 305 3.33 3.26 3.40
CA PHE A 305 3.20 1.81 3.25
C PHE A 305 3.59 1.17 4.58
N THR A 306 2.60 0.66 5.30
CA THR A 306 2.81 0.13 6.65
C THR A 306 2.61 -1.38 6.67
N ASN A 307 3.48 -2.10 7.37
CA ASN A 307 3.27 -3.51 7.64
C ASN A 307 2.13 -3.68 8.66
N PRO A 308 0.98 -4.25 8.27
CA PRO A 308 -0.18 -4.30 9.14
C PRO A 308 -0.03 -5.25 10.34
N ARG A 309 1.02 -6.08 10.36
CA ARG A 309 1.31 -6.94 11.52
C ARG A 309 2.15 -6.27 12.60
N THR A 310 2.89 -5.21 12.24
CA THR A 310 3.90 -4.65 13.15
C THR A 310 3.82 -3.14 13.33
N GLY A 311 3.17 -2.42 12.42
CA GLY A 311 3.21 -0.96 12.34
C GLY A 311 4.51 -0.41 11.75
N GLU A 312 5.41 -1.26 11.19
CA GLU A 312 6.61 -0.77 10.53
C GLU A 312 6.26 -0.02 9.24
N ILE A 313 6.71 1.22 9.15
CA ILE A 313 6.63 1.98 7.89
C ILE A 313 7.78 1.51 7.00
N ILE A 314 7.43 0.89 5.86
CA ILE A 314 8.37 0.33 4.90
C ILE A 314 8.67 1.28 3.73
N GLY A 315 7.83 2.27 3.54
CA GLY A 315 7.98 3.31 2.54
C GLY A 315 6.91 4.38 2.68
N ALA A 316 7.07 5.50 1.98
CA ALA A 316 6.08 6.57 1.92
C ALA A 316 6.18 7.34 0.60
N ASP A 317 5.03 7.61 -0.01
CA ASP A 317 4.89 8.54 -1.13
C ASP A 317 4.04 9.74 -0.67
N ILE A 318 4.54 10.93 -0.92
CA ILE A 318 3.86 12.17 -0.55
C ILE A 318 3.56 12.95 -1.84
N MET A 319 2.32 13.38 -2.00
CA MET A 319 1.85 14.19 -3.12
C MET A 319 1.37 15.55 -2.67
#